data_0cd6fdb5f115c666d5470f873567b5b1
#
_entry.id   0cd6fdb5f115c666d5470f873567b5b1
#
_cell.length_a   1.000
_cell.length_b   1.000
_cell.length_c   1.000
_cell.angle_alpha   90.00
_cell.angle_beta   90.00
_cell.angle_gamma   90.00
#
_symmetry.space_group_name_H-M   'P 1'
#
loop_
_entity.id
_entity.type
_entity.pdbx_description
1 polymer ?
#
loop_
_entity_poly.entity_id
_entity_poly.type
_entity_poly.pdbx_seq_one_letter_code
_entity_poly.pdbx_strand_id
1 'polypeptide(L)'
;EFKDGDVAIIRKQSNIDSGDIAAVRINGDEATLKIVKKSEQGITLVAINPDVFLPRFYSNEEIINLPVEIIGKVIENRRKY
;
A
#
# COMPACT_ATOMS: atom_id res chain seq x y z
N GLU A 1 7.98 6.48 -9.06
CA GLU A 1 7.77 7.49 -8.04
C GLU A 1 6.60 8.40 -8.40
N PHE A 2 5.73 8.70 -7.41
CA PHE A 2 4.56 9.53 -7.63
C PHE A 2 4.86 10.98 -7.32
N LYS A 3 4.34 11.87 -8.18
CA LYS A 3 4.48 13.33 -8.03
C LYS A 3 3.08 13.95 -8.04
N ASP A 4 3.00 15.19 -7.58
CA ASP A 4 1.74 15.94 -7.65
C ASP A 4 1.23 15.99 -9.09
N GLY A 5 -0.05 15.68 -9.25
CA GLY A 5 -0.70 15.64 -10.55
C GLY A 5 -0.55 14.32 -11.30
N ASP A 6 0.24 13.37 -10.78
CA ASP A 6 0.31 12.03 -11.36
C ASP A 6 -1.00 11.28 -11.12
N VAL A 7 -1.36 10.43 -12.06
CA VAL A 7 -2.56 9.60 -11.99
C VAL A 7 -2.15 8.14 -11.81
N ALA A 8 -2.62 7.54 -10.71
CA ALA A 8 -2.41 6.12 -10.46
C ALA A 8 -3.64 5.34 -10.95
N ILE A 9 -3.38 4.28 -11.72
CA ILE A 9 -4.44 3.36 -12.14
C ILE A 9 -4.36 2.14 -11.23
N ILE A 10 -5.46 1.86 -10.55
CA ILE A 10 -5.54 0.83 -9.53
C ILE A 10 -6.46 -0.29 -10.02
N ARG A 11 -5.93 -1.52 -10.01
CA ARG A 11 -6.75 -2.71 -10.23
C ARG A 11 -7.28 -3.18 -8.89
N LYS A 12 -8.58 -3.34 -8.79
CA LYS A 12 -9.21 -3.84 -7.57
C LYS A 12 -8.87 -5.31 -7.38
N GLN A 13 -8.01 -5.60 -6.43
CA GLN A 13 -7.62 -6.96 -6.06
C GLN A 13 -7.01 -6.94 -4.67
N SER A 14 -7.17 -8.04 -3.93
CA SER A 14 -6.60 -8.16 -2.58
C SER A 14 -5.27 -8.92 -2.56
N ASN A 15 -4.98 -9.68 -3.61
CA ASN A 15 -3.75 -10.46 -3.69
C ASN A 15 -2.70 -9.67 -4.47
N ILE A 16 -1.55 -9.46 -3.84
CA ILE A 16 -0.43 -8.70 -4.41
C ILE A 16 0.88 -9.43 -4.13
N ASP A 17 1.91 -9.09 -4.90
CA ASP A 17 3.26 -9.60 -4.68
C ASP A 17 4.06 -8.65 -3.80
N SER A 18 5.05 -9.20 -3.08
CA SER A 18 5.92 -8.38 -2.27
C SER A 18 6.68 -7.37 -3.12
N GLY A 19 6.62 -6.10 -2.70
CA GLY A 19 7.21 -5.00 -3.44
C GLY A 19 6.22 -4.22 -4.29
N ASP A 20 5.00 -4.72 -4.44
CA ASP A 20 3.95 -3.99 -5.18
C ASP A 20 3.52 -2.74 -4.44
N ILE A 21 3.10 -1.74 -5.21
CA ILE A 21 2.42 -0.57 -4.67
C ILE A 21 0.93 -0.85 -4.65
N ALA A 22 0.31 -0.63 -3.51
CA ALA A 22 -1.11 -0.92 -3.31
C ALA A 22 -1.81 0.24 -2.59
N ALA A 23 -3.11 0.33 -2.82
CA ALA A 23 -3.98 1.14 -1.98
C ALA A 23 -4.32 0.30 -0.75
N VAL A 24 -4.02 0.83 0.41
CA VAL A 24 -4.15 0.12 1.70
C VAL A 24 -5.01 0.95 2.64
N ARG A 25 -5.96 0.29 3.28
CA ARG A 25 -6.79 0.89 4.33
C ARG A 25 -6.50 0.22 5.65
N ILE A 26 -6.25 1.00 6.69
CA ILE A 26 -5.95 0.51 8.03
C ILE A 26 -7.06 0.95 8.97
N ASN A 27 -7.67 0.00 9.67
CA ASN A 27 -8.70 0.27 10.69
C ASN A 27 -9.84 1.15 10.17
N GLY A 28 -10.24 0.96 8.91
CA GLY A 28 -11.33 1.71 8.31
C GLY A 28 -11.02 3.16 7.93
N ASP A 29 -9.78 3.60 8.09
CA ASP A 29 -9.36 4.95 7.72
C ASP A 29 -9.29 5.13 6.19
N GLU A 30 -8.98 6.32 5.72
CA GLU A 30 -8.78 6.57 4.30
C GLU A 30 -7.69 5.66 3.72
N ALA A 31 -7.94 5.19 2.51
CA ALA A 31 -6.94 4.40 1.80
C ALA A 31 -5.76 5.28 1.38
N THR A 32 -4.56 4.75 1.54
CA THR A 32 -3.32 5.42 1.11
C THR A 32 -2.51 4.48 0.23
N LEU A 33 -1.64 5.03 -0.61
CA LEU A 33 -0.74 4.23 -1.44
C LEU A 33 0.52 3.91 -0.66
N LYS A 34 0.87 2.63 -0.62
CA LYS A 34 2.05 2.12 0.09
C LYS A 34 2.74 1.05 -0.75
N ILE A 35 4.05 0.94 -0.56
CA ILE A 35 4.79 -0.24 -1.02
C ILE A 35 4.57 -1.31 0.05
N VAL A 36 4.12 -2.50 -0.38
CA VAL A 36 3.80 -3.59 0.54
C VAL A 36 4.89 -4.66 0.45
N LYS A 37 5.58 -4.90 1.55
CA LYS A 37 6.57 -5.98 1.67
C LYS A 37 5.96 -7.11 2.45
N LYS A 38 5.93 -8.30 1.87
CA LYS A 38 5.30 -9.48 2.49
C LYS A 38 6.34 -10.36 3.18
N SER A 39 5.95 -10.96 4.29
CA SER A 39 6.71 -11.98 4.98
C SER A 39 5.76 -12.99 5.60
N GLU A 40 6.31 -14.08 6.16
CA GLU A 40 5.48 -15.08 6.83
C GLU A 40 4.80 -14.53 8.08
N GLN A 41 5.41 -13.54 8.72
CA GLN A 41 4.90 -12.96 9.96
C GLN A 41 3.91 -11.83 9.75
N GLY A 42 3.80 -11.30 8.54
CA GLY A 42 2.91 -10.19 8.25
C GLY A 42 3.36 -9.37 7.05
N ILE A 43 3.07 -8.08 7.11
CA ILE A 43 3.47 -7.16 6.04
C ILE A 43 4.14 -5.93 6.63
N THR A 44 5.03 -5.33 5.83
CA THR A 44 5.61 -4.02 6.13
C THR A 44 5.12 -3.03 5.10
N LEU A 45 4.56 -1.93 5.56
CA LEU A 45 4.11 -0.84 4.70
C LEU A 45 5.19 0.23 4.66
N VAL A 46 5.62 0.55 3.44
CA VAL A 46 6.68 1.53 3.20
C VAL A 46 6.08 2.71 2.45
N ALA A 47 6.31 3.91 2.96
CA ALA A 47 5.85 5.12 2.28
C ALA A 47 6.55 5.24 0.92
N ILE A 48 5.80 5.69 -0.08
CA ILE A 48 6.37 5.94 -1.42
C ILE A 48 7.37 7.10 -1.34
N ASN A 49 7.10 8.07 -0.48
CA ASN A 49 8.04 9.13 -0.18
C ASN A 49 8.74 8.81 1.15
N PRO A 50 9.95 8.21 1.13
CA PRO A 50 10.61 7.73 2.33
C PRO A 50 11.10 8.84 3.28
N ASP A 51 11.14 10.08 2.83
CA ASP A 51 11.56 11.20 3.66
C ASP A 51 10.53 11.59 4.72
N VAL A 52 9.30 11.08 4.59
CA VAL A 52 8.18 11.52 5.43
C VAL A 52 7.84 10.52 6.52
N PHE A 53 7.88 9.20 6.24
CA PHE A 53 7.42 8.18 7.18
C PHE A 53 8.37 7.01 7.26
N LEU A 54 8.49 6.44 8.47
CA LEU A 54 9.23 5.19 8.69
C LEU A 54 8.38 4.01 8.22
N PRO A 55 9.04 2.92 7.77
CA PRO A 55 8.34 1.67 7.49
C PRO A 55 7.61 1.17 8.73
N ARG A 56 6.43 0.59 8.55
CA ARG A 56 5.67 0.03 9.66
C ARG A 56 5.27 -1.40 9.38
N PHE A 57 5.58 -2.27 10.35
CA PHE A 57 5.23 -3.68 10.29
C PHE A 57 3.86 -3.94 10.95
N TYR A 58 3.06 -4.79 10.30
CA TYR A 58 1.80 -5.30 10.84
C TYR A 58 1.87 -6.81 10.83
N SER A 59 1.68 -7.41 12.00
CA SER A 59 1.63 -8.86 12.13
C SER A 59 0.39 -9.45 11.45
N ASN A 60 0.40 -10.76 11.19
CA ASN A 60 -0.77 -11.43 10.63
C ASN A 60 -2.01 -11.23 11.52
N GLU A 61 -1.83 -11.19 12.83
CA GLU A 61 -2.92 -10.94 13.77
C GLU A 61 -3.45 -9.51 13.61
N GLU A 62 -2.57 -8.52 13.50
CA GLU A 62 -2.99 -7.14 13.31
C GLU A 62 -3.68 -6.92 11.97
N ILE A 63 -3.24 -7.62 10.92
CA ILE A 63 -3.88 -7.56 9.60
C ILE A 63 -5.35 -7.96 9.70
N ILE A 64 -5.65 -8.96 10.51
CA ILE A 64 -7.02 -9.44 10.72
C ILE A 64 -7.80 -8.52 11.65
N ASN A 65 -7.18 -8.08 12.73
CA ASN A 65 -7.88 -7.41 13.84
C ASN A 65 -8.12 -5.91 13.65
N LEU A 66 -7.21 -5.18 13.04
CA LEU A 66 -7.40 -3.74 12.80
C LEU A 66 -8.59 -3.45 11.88
N PRO A 67 -8.84 -4.06 10.72
CA PRO A 67 -7.93 -4.82 9.87
C PRO A 67 -7.02 -3.93 8.99
N VAL A 68 -6.04 -4.56 8.36
CA VAL A 68 -5.25 -3.96 7.28
C VAL A 68 -5.75 -4.54 5.97
N GLU A 69 -6.35 -3.72 5.13
CA GLU A 69 -6.99 -4.18 3.90
C GLU A 69 -6.23 -3.71 2.67
N ILE A 70 -5.95 -4.65 1.77
CA ILE A 70 -5.45 -4.32 0.44
C ILE A 70 -6.66 -4.05 -0.45
N ILE A 71 -6.82 -2.81 -0.87
CA ILE A 71 -7.96 -2.38 -1.69
C ILE A 71 -7.70 -2.69 -3.16
N GLY A 72 -6.46 -2.47 -3.59
CA GLY A 72 -6.11 -2.70 -4.98
C GLY A 72 -4.63 -2.52 -5.23
N LYS A 73 -4.19 -2.97 -6.40
CA LYS A 73 -2.81 -2.88 -6.85
C LYS A 73 -2.65 -1.73 -7.83
N VAL A 74 -1.61 -0.93 -7.67
CA VAL A 74 -1.25 0.08 -8.66
C VAL A 74 -0.60 -0.62 -9.85
N ILE A 75 -1.24 -0.55 -11.00
CA ILE A 75 -0.77 -1.20 -12.23
C ILE A 75 -0.13 -0.23 -13.20
N GLU A 76 -0.39 1.06 -13.04
CA GLU A 76 0.14 2.09 -13.92
C GLU A 76 0.19 3.42 -13.20
N ASN A 77 1.24 4.19 -13.48
CA ASN A 77 1.36 5.56 -13.04
C ASN A 77 1.50 6.44 -14.29
N ARG A 78 0.53 7.33 -14.51
CA ARG A 78 0.54 8.25 -15.64
C ARG A 78 0.87 9.65 -15.18
N ARG A 79 1.79 10.29 -15.90
CA ARG A 79 2.07 11.69 -15.67
C ARG A 79 1.01 12.57 -16.32
N LYS A 80 0.59 13.58 -15.58
CA LYS A 80 -0.31 14.58 -16.08
C LYS A 80 0.51 15.69 -16.75
N TYR A 81 0.16 16.00 -17.97
CA TYR A 81 0.80 17.07 -18.73
C TYR A 81 0.02 18.37 -18.66
#